data_c89d582f803de45283d9e23cd41a3fab
#
_entry.id   c89d582f803de45283d9e23cd41a3fab
#
_cell.length_a   1.000
_cell.length_b   1.000
_cell.length_c   1.000
_cell.angle_alpha   90.00
_cell.angle_beta   90.00
_cell.angle_gamma   90.00
#
_symmetry.space_group_name_H-M   'P 1'
#
loop_
_entity.id
_entity.type
_entity.pdbx_description
1 polymer ?
#
loop_
_entity_poly.entity_id
_entity_poly.type
_entity_poly.pdbx_seq_one_letter_code
_entity_poly.pdbx_strand_id
1 'polypeptide(L)'
;MTEKRNSAGIIGTGWYVPEKVITNEDLEQMVDTSDEWIVERTGIHERRVARKEQPTSDLAERAARMALENAGVKAEELDLIIVATMTPDRTIPSTACILQDRLGATKAGAFDLSAACSGFAYAAATACQFIETGVYRHILVVGAETLSKVLDWTDRNTCILFGDGAGAAVFGPVEDGYGLLSFDLGSDGAGGDLLDIPAG
;
A
#
# COMPACT_ATOMS: atom_id res chain seq x y z
N MET A 1 9.13 3.10 -37.26
CA MET A 1 8.44 1.88 -36.79
C MET A 1 8.15 2.12 -35.33
N THR A 2 6.90 2.35 -34.94
CA THR A 2 6.52 2.44 -33.52
C THR A 2 6.64 1.02 -32.95
N GLU A 3 7.60 0.80 -32.04
CA GLU A 3 7.66 -0.44 -31.28
C GLU A 3 6.30 -0.67 -30.62
N LYS A 4 5.75 -1.86 -30.78
CA LYS A 4 4.48 -2.24 -30.15
C LYS A 4 4.73 -2.27 -28.64
N ARG A 5 4.11 -1.32 -27.90
CA ARG A 5 4.15 -1.34 -26.44
C ARG A 5 3.33 -2.53 -25.94
N ASN A 6 3.81 -3.20 -24.92
CA ASN A 6 3.03 -4.21 -24.21
C ASN A 6 1.92 -3.50 -23.41
N SER A 7 0.75 -4.09 -23.35
CA SER A 7 -0.28 -3.66 -22.40
C SER A 7 0.06 -4.22 -21.02
N ALA A 8 -0.05 -3.39 -19.98
CA ALA A 8 0.27 -3.75 -18.61
C ALA A 8 -0.95 -3.59 -17.70
N GLY A 9 -1.20 -4.55 -16.85
CA GLY A 9 -2.35 -4.51 -15.94
C GLY A 9 -2.21 -5.44 -14.75
N ILE A 10 -3.21 -5.41 -13.87
CA ILE A 10 -3.29 -6.26 -12.70
C ILE A 10 -3.67 -7.68 -13.12
N ILE A 11 -2.87 -8.67 -12.71
CA ILE A 11 -3.10 -10.09 -13.00
C ILE A 11 -3.41 -10.91 -11.74
N GLY A 12 -3.24 -10.34 -10.56
CA GLY A 12 -3.64 -10.93 -9.28
C GLY A 12 -3.63 -9.90 -8.17
N THR A 13 -4.50 -10.06 -7.18
CA THR A 13 -4.62 -9.14 -6.04
C THR A 13 -4.65 -9.91 -4.73
N GLY A 14 -4.26 -9.25 -3.66
CA GLY A 14 -4.33 -9.77 -2.31
C GLY A 14 -4.46 -8.65 -1.29
N TRP A 15 -4.87 -9.00 -0.09
CA TRP A 15 -5.04 -8.05 0.99
C TRP A 15 -4.86 -8.70 2.36
N TYR A 16 -4.58 -7.88 3.35
CA TYR A 16 -4.57 -8.30 4.74
C TYR A 16 -4.92 -7.13 5.64
N VAL A 17 -5.71 -7.39 6.68
CA VAL A 17 -5.98 -6.48 7.78
C VAL A 17 -5.69 -7.15 9.11
N PRO A 18 -5.22 -6.42 10.13
CA PRO A 18 -5.01 -6.95 11.48
C PRO A 18 -6.30 -7.51 12.10
N GLU A 19 -6.13 -8.43 13.06
CA GLU A 19 -7.27 -9.08 13.75
C GLU A 19 -7.95 -8.13 14.74
N LYS A 20 -7.18 -7.25 15.41
CA LYS A 20 -7.71 -6.31 16.41
C LYS A 20 -8.60 -5.27 15.74
N VAL A 21 -9.83 -5.18 16.21
CA VAL A 21 -10.80 -4.16 15.84
C VAL A 21 -10.86 -3.11 16.94
N ILE A 22 -10.99 -1.85 16.56
CA ILE A 22 -11.40 -0.73 17.40
C ILE A 22 -12.67 -0.16 16.79
N THR A 23 -13.78 -0.19 17.51
CA THR A 23 -15.08 0.36 17.10
C THR A 23 -15.17 1.85 17.38
N ASN A 24 -16.25 2.49 16.92
CA ASN A 24 -16.51 3.88 17.27
C ASN A 24 -16.83 4.03 18.77
N GLU A 25 -17.53 3.05 19.38
CA GLU A 25 -17.80 3.02 20.82
C GLU A 25 -16.52 2.90 21.65
N ASP A 26 -15.50 2.19 21.15
CA ASP A 26 -14.19 2.15 21.79
C ASP A 26 -13.53 3.54 21.77
N LEU A 27 -13.67 4.29 20.65
CA LEU A 27 -13.13 5.65 20.53
C LEU A 27 -13.85 6.65 21.43
N GLU A 28 -15.14 6.49 21.70
CA GLU A 28 -15.89 7.32 22.67
C GLU A 28 -15.30 7.26 24.09
N GLN A 29 -14.60 6.16 24.42
CA GLN A 29 -13.92 6.01 25.70
C GLN A 29 -12.53 6.70 25.72
N MET A 30 -12.03 7.08 24.54
CA MET A 30 -10.67 7.64 24.39
C MET A 30 -10.69 9.13 24.13
N VAL A 31 -11.66 9.63 23.35
CA VAL A 31 -11.76 11.05 22.94
C VAL A 31 -13.22 11.50 22.95
N ASP A 32 -13.44 12.80 22.98
CA ASP A 32 -14.78 13.42 22.94
C ASP A 32 -15.38 13.30 21.53
N THR A 33 -16.07 12.16 21.26
CA THR A 33 -16.69 11.82 19.98
C THR A 33 -17.95 10.98 20.19
N SER A 34 -18.65 10.61 19.10
CA SER A 34 -19.72 9.61 19.11
C SER A 34 -19.75 8.82 17.81
N ASP A 35 -20.34 7.61 17.84
CA ASP A 35 -20.54 6.80 16.63
C ASP A 35 -21.28 7.58 15.56
N GLU A 36 -22.37 8.25 15.89
CA GLU A 36 -23.15 9.08 14.96
C GLU A 36 -22.27 10.15 14.30
N TRP A 37 -21.45 10.87 15.11
CA TRP A 37 -20.59 11.93 14.62
C TRP A 37 -19.52 11.42 13.66
N ILE A 38 -18.95 10.24 13.92
CA ILE A 38 -17.93 9.61 13.07
C ILE A 38 -18.57 9.11 11.78
N VAL A 39 -19.67 8.37 11.86
CA VAL A 39 -20.37 7.78 10.71
C VAL A 39 -20.89 8.85 9.76
N GLU A 40 -21.51 9.93 10.28
CA GLU A 40 -22.01 11.03 9.46
C GLU A 40 -20.90 11.66 8.59
N ARG A 41 -19.68 11.77 9.12
CA ARG A 41 -18.53 12.42 8.46
C ARG A 41 -17.69 11.51 7.60
N THR A 42 -17.60 10.24 7.95
CA THR A 42 -16.61 9.33 7.37
C THR A 42 -17.21 8.04 6.81
N GLY A 43 -18.39 7.63 7.28
CA GLY A 43 -18.96 6.31 7.00
C GLY A 43 -18.22 5.17 7.71
N ILE A 44 -17.23 5.45 8.57
CA ILE A 44 -16.40 4.43 9.23
C ILE A 44 -17.09 3.95 10.51
N HIS A 45 -17.28 2.65 10.65
CA HIS A 45 -17.82 2.00 11.84
C HIS A 45 -16.73 1.38 12.72
N GLU A 46 -15.67 0.87 12.11
CA GLU A 46 -14.55 0.21 12.78
C GLU A 46 -13.23 0.44 12.05
N ARG A 47 -12.11 0.27 12.74
CA ARG A 47 -10.76 0.24 12.15
C ARG A 47 -9.97 -0.93 12.69
N ARG A 48 -9.04 -1.40 11.85
CA ARG A 48 -8.12 -2.49 12.20
C ARG A 48 -6.81 -1.91 12.69
N VAL A 49 -6.27 -2.52 13.73
CA VAL A 49 -5.06 -2.03 14.40
C VAL A 49 -4.07 -3.16 14.59
N ALA A 50 -2.86 -2.99 14.06
CA ALA A 50 -1.77 -3.94 14.21
C ALA A 50 -1.31 -4.03 15.68
N ARG A 51 -0.85 -5.22 16.07
CA ARG A 51 -0.15 -5.37 17.36
C ARG A 51 1.13 -4.53 17.36
N LYS A 52 1.59 -4.13 18.54
CA LYS A 52 2.79 -3.30 18.69
C LYS A 52 4.01 -3.90 17.97
N GLU A 53 4.14 -5.21 18.03
CA GLU A 53 5.25 -5.98 17.47
C GLU A 53 5.05 -6.35 16.00
N GLN A 54 3.91 -6.03 15.41
CA GLN A 54 3.57 -6.36 14.02
C GLN A 54 3.94 -5.20 13.09
N PRO A 55 5.08 -5.24 12.39
CA PRO A 55 5.52 -4.17 11.50
C PRO A 55 4.71 -4.16 10.20
N THR A 56 4.87 -3.09 9.42
CA THR A 56 4.21 -2.91 8.11
C THR A 56 4.56 -4.05 7.15
N SER A 57 5.80 -4.55 7.19
CA SER A 57 6.22 -5.68 6.35
C SER A 57 5.46 -6.97 6.63
N ASP A 58 4.94 -7.19 7.85
CA ASP A 58 4.13 -8.38 8.17
C ASP A 58 2.77 -8.32 7.47
N LEU A 59 2.17 -7.13 7.39
CA LEU A 59 0.92 -6.91 6.67
C LEU A 59 1.16 -7.06 5.17
N ALA A 60 2.21 -6.41 4.67
CA ALA A 60 2.63 -6.45 3.27
C ALA A 60 2.88 -7.88 2.78
N GLU A 61 3.58 -8.71 3.58
CA GLU A 61 3.88 -10.10 3.22
C GLU A 61 2.61 -10.93 3.01
N ARG A 62 1.63 -10.81 3.91
CA ARG A 62 0.38 -11.57 3.80
C ARG A 62 -0.43 -11.17 2.56
N ALA A 63 -0.54 -9.87 2.30
CA ALA A 63 -1.20 -9.36 1.10
C ALA A 63 -0.45 -9.80 -0.18
N ALA A 64 0.88 -9.71 -0.18
CA ALA A 64 1.73 -10.11 -1.31
C ALA A 64 1.60 -11.60 -1.65
N ARG A 65 1.64 -12.49 -0.65
CA ARG A 65 1.49 -13.94 -0.87
C ARG A 65 0.15 -14.28 -1.51
N MET A 66 -0.94 -13.66 -1.04
CA MET A 66 -2.27 -13.83 -1.63
C MET A 66 -2.31 -13.31 -3.08
N ALA A 67 -1.70 -12.15 -3.35
CA ALA A 67 -1.65 -11.59 -4.70
C ALA A 67 -0.88 -12.48 -5.68
N LEU A 68 0.26 -13.04 -5.24
CA LEU A 68 1.06 -13.99 -6.03
C LEU A 68 0.30 -15.29 -6.32
N GLU A 69 -0.37 -15.84 -5.30
CA GLU A 69 -1.22 -17.03 -5.46
C GLU A 69 -2.33 -16.78 -6.49
N ASN A 70 -3.04 -15.67 -6.36
CA ASN A 70 -4.12 -15.30 -7.28
C ASN A 70 -3.63 -14.98 -8.69
N ALA A 71 -2.40 -14.51 -8.85
CA ALA A 71 -1.77 -14.27 -10.15
C ALA A 71 -1.22 -15.54 -10.78
N GLY A 72 -1.02 -16.63 -10.02
CA GLY A 72 -0.29 -17.81 -10.45
C GLY A 72 1.19 -17.54 -10.74
N VAL A 73 1.77 -16.51 -10.12
CA VAL A 73 3.17 -16.07 -10.30
C VAL A 73 3.98 -16.47 -9.07
N LYS A 74 5.13 -17.09 -9.29
CA LYS A 74 6.05 -17.41 -8.19
C LYS A 74 6.90 -16.20 -7.83
N ALA A 75 7.33 -16.12 -6.58
CA ALA A 75 8.14 -14.99 -6.10
C ALA A 75 9.47 -14.85 -6.87
N GLU A 76 10.06 -15.96 -7.32
CA GLU A 76 11.30 -15.98 -8.11
C GLU A 76 11.13 -15.45 -9.54
N GLU A 77 9.88 -15.26 -9.98
CA GLU A 77 9.52 -14.69 -11.29
C GLU A 77 9.28 -13.18 -11.24
N LEU A 78 9.34 -12.60 -10.03
CA LEU A 78 9.25 -11.15 -9.88
C LEU A 78 10.54 -10.47 -10.32
N ASP A 79 10.40 -9.39 -11.08
CA ASP A 79 11.49 -8.52 -11.50
C ASP A 79 11.66 -7.33 -10.57
N LEU A 80 10.55 -6.87 -9.96
CA LEU A 80 10.54 -5.69 -9.10
C LEU A 80 9.46 -5.79 -8.02
N ILE A 81 9.76 -5.24 -6.85
CA ILE A 81 8.82 -5.03 -5.75
C ILE A 81 8.80 -3.55 -5.39
N ILE A 82 7.63 -2.93 -5.41
CA ILE A 82 7.43 -1.55 -4.98
C ILE A 82 6.47 -1.56 -3.79
N VAL A 83 6.91 -1.03 -2.65
CA VAL A 83 6.03 -0.85 -1.49
C VAL A 83 5.74 0.64 -1.32
N ALA A 84 4.48 1.02 -1.48
CA ALA A 84 3.98 2.34 -1.17
C ALA A 84 3.63 2.39 0.33
N THR A 85 4.40 3.13 1.11
CA THR A 85 4.20 3.25 2.56
C THR A 85 4.74 4.55 3.12
N MET A 86 4.05 5.07 4.16
CA MET A 86 4.45 6.18 5.01
C MET A 86 4.94 5.70 6.39
N THR A 87 4.72 4.42 6.69
CA THR A 87 5.05 3.78 7.96
C THR A 87 5.99 2.58 7.75
N PRO A 88 7.18 2.79 7.14
CA PRO A 88 8.13 1.71 6.91
C PRO A 88 8.59 1.11 8.25
N ASP A 89 8.99 -0.16 8.23
CA ASP A 89 9.54 -0.83 9.42
C ASP A 89 10.72 -0.06 10.01
N ARG A 90 11.52 0.51 9.14
CA ARG A 90 12.72 1.31 9.46
C ARG A 90 13.14 2.15 8.24
N THR A 91 14.02 3.11 8.46
CA THR A 91 14.54 3.94 7.38
C THR A 91 15.44 3.14 6.42
N ILE A 92 16.22 2.19 6.93
CA ILE A 92 17.14 1.32 6.18
C ILE A 92 17.20 -0.06 6.86
N PRO A 93 17.04 -1.17 6.11
CA PRO A 93 16.66 -1.26 4.70
C PRO A 93 15.20 -0.85 4.47
N SER A 94 14.81 -0.64 3.21
CA SER A 94 13.42 -0.38 2.83
C SER A 94 12.51 -1.56 3.19
N THR A 95 11.23 -1.30 3.41
CA THR A 95 10.21 -2.34 3.63
C THR A 95 10.12 -3.29 2.44
N ALA A 96 10.28 -2.78 1.22
CA ALA A 96 10.32 -3.59 0.01
C ALA A 96 11.50 -4.59 0.00
N CYS A 97 12.68 -4.19 0.49
CA CYS A 97 13.83 -5.11 0.61
C CYS A 97 13.57 -6.20 1.66
N ILE A 98 12.93 -5.86 2.77
CA ILE A 98 12.53 -6.85 3.80
C ILE A 98 11.52 -7.83 3.20
N LEU A 99 10.54 -7.31 2.47
CA LEU A 99 9.52 -8.12 1.80
C LEU A 99 10.12 -9.04 0.74
N GLN A 100 11.07 -8.53 -0.05
CA GLN A 100 11.79 -9.26 -1.09
C GLN A 100 12.48 -10.51 -0.53
N ASP A 101 13.19 -10.36 0.59
CA ASP A 101 13.86 -11.47 1.28
C ASP A 101 12.85 -12.50 1.82
N ARG A 102 11.79 -12.04 2.51
CA ARG A 102 10.76 -12.91 3.08
C ARG A 102 9.96 -13.70 2.05
N LEU A 103 9.75 -13.14 0.88
CA LEU A 103 9.10 -13.83 -0.24
C LEU A 103 10.03 -14.81 -0.96
N GLY A 104 11.33 -14.69 -0.79
CA GLY A 104 12.32 -15.42 -1.56
C GLY A 104 12.47 -14.91 -3.01
N ALA A 105 12.11 -13.67 -3.28
CA ALA A 105 12.17 -13.04 -4.60
C ALA A 105 13.60 -12.57 -4.93
N THR A 106 14.56 -13.50 -4.94
CA THR A 106 16.01 -13.24 -4.94
C THR A 106 16.51 -12.45 -6.16
N LYS A 107 15.75 -12.40 -7.25
CA LYS A 107 16.11 -11.67 -8.48
C LYS A 107 15.48 -10.29 -8.56
N ALA A 108 14.43 -10.03 -7.76
CA ALA A 108 13.69 -8.79 -7.83
C ALA A 108 14.49 -7.61 -7.29
N GLY A 109 14.48 -6.49 -8.01
CA GLY A 109 14.79 -5.19 -7.43
C GLY A 109 13.72 -4.82 -6.39
N ALA A 110 14.05 -3.96 -5.41
CA ALA A 110 13.07 -3.57 -4.39
C ALA A 110 13.32 -2.14 -3.88
N PHE A 111 12.26 -1.35 -3.79
CA PHE A 111 12.29 -0.02 -3.18
C PHE A 111 10.95 0.40 -2.62
N ASP A 112 10.97 1.30 -1.61
CA ASP A 112 9.78 1.94 -1.10
C ASP A 112 9.47 3.22 -1.89
N LEU A 113 8.18 3.53 -2.04
CA LEU A 113 7.69 4.74 -2.68
C LEU A 113 6.85 5.53 -1.67
N SER A 114 7.19 6.79 -1.47
CA SER A 114 6.51 7.71 -0.57
C SER A 114 5.70 8.73 -1.37
N ALA A 115 4.36 8.57 -1.37
CA ALA A 115 3.42 9.53 -1.95
C ALA A 115 2.07 9.49 -1.20
N ALA A 116 2.12 9.20 0.10
CA ALA A 116 0.97 9.15 1.00
C ALA A 116 -0.22 8.37 0.41
N CYS A 117 -1.44 8.89 0.54
CA CYS A 117 -2.68 8.25 0.06
C CYS A 117 -2.69 7.94 -1.45
N SER A 118 -1.88 8.66 -2.24
CA SER A 118 -1.71 8.42 -3.68
C SER A 118 -0.63 7.39 -4.02
N GLY A 119 0.09 6.88 -3.01
CA GLY A 119 1.26 6.02 -3.18
C GLY A 119 1.02 4.81 -4.08
N PHE A 120 -0.10 4.09 -3.88
CA PHE A 120 -0.42 2.94 -4.70
C PHE A 120 -0.65 3.32 -6.18
N ALA A 121 -1.29 4.45 -6.46
CA ALA A 121 -1.51 4.92 -7.84
C ALA A 121 -0.19 5.27 -8.54
N TYR A 122 0.73 5.96 -7.84
CA TYR A 122 2.08 6.25 -8.33
C TYR A 122 2.89 4.98 -8.59
N ALA A 123 2.84 4.01 -7.66
CA ALA A 123 3.51 2.74 -7.79
C ALA A 123 2.95 1.90 -8.96
N ALA A 124 1.63 1.88 -9.14
CA ALA A 124 0.95 1.20 -10.25
C ALA A 124 1.33 1.81 -11.61
N ALA A 125 1.31 3.14 -11.73
CA ALA A 125 1.75 3.83 -12.93
C ALA A 125 3.23 3.52 -13.25
N THR A 126 4.10 3.53 -12.24
CA THR A 126 5.52 3.18 -12.38
C THR A 126 5.70 1.74 -12.86
N ALA A 127 4.99 0.79 -12.24
CA ALA A 127 5.04 -0.63 -12.62
C ALA A 127 4.61 -0.83 -14.07
N CYS A 128 3.49 -0.22 -14.47
CA CYS A 128 3.01 -0.35 -15.85
C CYS A 128 4.01 0.20 -16.86
N GLN A 129 4.68 1.34 -16.58
CA GLN A 129 5.67 1.88 -17.49
C GLN A 129 6.88 0.94 -17.69
N PHE A 130 7.35 0.25 -16.65
CA PHE A 130 8.41 -0.75 -16.79
C PHE A 130 7.98 -1.97 -17.63
N ILE A 131 6.72 -2.39 -17.50
CA ILE A 131 6.19 -3.53 -18.27
C ILE A 131 5.95 -3.11 -19.73
N GLU A 132 5.33 -1.95 -19.96
CA GLU A 132 5.05 -1.43 -21.31
C GLU A 132 6.31 -1.19 -22.15
N THR A 133 7.40 -0.76 -21.50
CA THR A 133 8.71 -0.59 -22.13
C THR A 133 9.49 -1.90 -22.31
N GLY A 134 8.98 -3.01 -21.79
CA GLY A 134 9.60 -4.33 -21.90
C GLY A 134 10.81 -4.55 -21.01
N VAL A 135 11.08 -3.64 -20.06
CA VAL A 135 12.22 -3.77 -19.11
C VAL A 135 11.94 -4.89 -18.10
N TYR A 136 10.71 -4.95 -17.60
CA TYR A 136 10.26 -5.97 -16.64
C TYR A 136 8.98 -6.65 -17.12
N ARG A 137 8.70 -7.82 -16.56
CA ARG A 137 7.52 -8.62 -16.88
C ARG A 137 6.54 -8.72 -15.73
N HIS A 138 7.01 -9.06 -14.52
CA HIS A 138 6.16 -9.20 -13.35
C HIS A 138 6.64 -8.27 -12.24
N ILE A 139 5.74 -7.40 -11.79
CA ILE A 139 6.03 -6.43 -10.73
C ILE A 139 4.99 -6.55 -9.64
N LEU A 140 5.44 -6.72 -8.40
CA LEU A 140 4.58 -6.68 -7.23
C LEU A 140 4.52 -5.24 -6.70
N VAL A 141 3.31 -4.70 -6.61
CA VAL A 141 3.02 -3.42 -5.97
C VAL A 141 2.23 -3.68 -4.70
N VAL A 142 2.69 -3.11 -3.59
CA VAL A 142 2.02 -3.22 -2.30
C VAL A 142 1.79 -1.82 -1.73
N GLY A 143 0.57 -1.53 -1.28
CA GLY A 143 0.27 -0.42 -0.39
C GLY A 143 0.07 -0.99 1.02
N ALA A 144 0.85 -0.55 1.99
CA ALA A 144 0.77 -1.08 3.34
C ALA A 144 1.07 -0.01 4.39
N GLU A 145 0.24 0.03 5.43
CA GLU A 145 0.37 1.02 6.49
C GLU A 145 0.11 0.43 7.88
N THR A 146 0.85 0.92 8.87
CA THR A 146 0.56 0.80 10.30
C THR A 146 0.42 2.19 10.92
N LEU A 147 -0.55 2.98 10.38
CA LEU A 147 -0.77 4.37 10.81
C LEU A 147 -1.16 4.48 12.28
N SER A 148 -1.78 3.44 12.84
CA SER A 148 -2.11 3.40 14.27
C SER A 148 -0.92 3.64 15.22
N LYS A 149 0.32 3.43 14.71
CA LYS A 149 1.55 3.61 15.49
C LYS A 149 2.07 5.04 15.53
N VAL A 150 1.62 5.88 14.61
CA VAL A 150 2.05 7.28 14.47
C VAL A 150 0.92 8.28 14.74
N LEU A 151 -0.32 7.79 14.94
CA LEU A 151 -1.46 8.63 15.29
C LEU A 151 -1.34 9.20 16.70
N ASP A 152 -1.74 10.46 16.84
CA ASP A 152 -2.13 11.02 18.13
C ASP A 152 -3.56 10.55 18.47
N TRP A 153 -3.67 9.56 19.34
CA TRP A 153 -4.96 9.03 19.78
C TRP A 153 -5.78 9.98 20.65
N THR A 154 -5.25 11.18 20.97
CA THR A 154 -5.97 12.24 21.67
C THR A 154 -6.56 13.29 20.72
N ASP A 155 -6.14 13.30 19.45
CA ASP A 155 -6.73 14.14 18.41
C ASP A 155 -7.91 13.44 17.73
N ARG A 156 -9.13 13.84 18.10
CA ARG A 156 -10.36 13.27 17.55
C ARG A 156 -10.53 13.49 16.04
N ASN A 157 -9.83 14.47 15.45
CA ASN A 157 -10.00 14.76 14.02
C ASN A 157 -9.25 13.77 13.14
N THR A 158 -8.16 13.19 13.64
CA THR A 158 -7.32 12.27 12.90
C THR A 158 -7.49 10.81 13.34
N CYS A 159 -7.63 10.54 14.65
CA CYS A 159 -7.70 9.16 15.15
C CYS A 159 -8.92 8.37 14.65
N ILE A 160 -10.00 9.05 14.24
CA ILE A 160 -11.19 8.43 13.68
C ILE A 160 -11.03 7.94 12.24
N LEU A 161 -10.03 8.48 11.50
CA LEU A 161 -9.89 8.30 10.04
C LEU A 161 -9.02 7.12 9.66
N PHE A 162 -8.02 6.78 10.48
CA PHE A 162 -6.94 5.90 10.08
C PHE A 162 -6.99 4.55 10.79
N GLY A 163 -6.42 3.56 10.13
CA GLY A 163 -6.21 2.21 10.62
C GLY A 163 -5.04 1.56 9.88
N ASP A 164 -4.89 0.26 10.08
CA ASP A 164 -3.78 -0.52 9.55
C ASP A 164 -4.26 -1.56 8.55
N GLY A 165 -3.48 -1.78 7.53
CA GLY A 165 -3.79 -2.78 6.50
C GLY A 165 -2.77 -2.81 5.38
N ALA A 166 -2.93 -3.79 4.51
CA ALA A 166 -2.16 -3.92 3.27
C ALA A 166 -3.03 -4.40 2.12
N GLY A 167 -2.80 -3.84 0.95
CA GLY A 167 -3.29 -4.31 -0.32
C GLY A 167 -2.11 -4.54 -1.28
N ALA A 168 -2.18 -5.60 -2.08
CA ALA A 168 -1.14 -5.93 -3.04
C ALA A 168 -1.73 -6.28 -4.41
N ALA A 169 -1.01 -5.96 -5.47
CA ALA A 169 -1.33 -6.36 -6.81
C ALA A 169 -0.06 -6.80 -7.56
N VAL A 170 -0.16 -7.92 -8.27
CA VAL A 170 0.83 -8.32 -9.25
C VAL A 170 0.45 -7.71 -10.58
N PHE A 171 1.36 -6.94 -11.14
CA PHE A 171 1.25 -6.37 -12.49
C PHE A 171 2.02 -7.25 -13.47
N GLY A 172 1.43 -7.43 -14.65
CA GLY A 172 2.03 -8.20 -15.73
C GLY A 172 1.48 -7.78 -17.09
N PRO A 173 1.98 -8.40 -18.18
CA PRO A 173 1.43 -8.21 -19.50
C PRO A 173 -0.03 -8.68 -19.56
N VAL A 174 -0.87 -7.91 -20.22
CA VAL A 174 -2.28 -8.24 -20.49
C VAL A 174 -2.58 -8.10 -21.97
N GLU A 175 -3.77 -8.54 -22.39
CA GLU A 175 -4.22 -8.40 -23.79
C GLU A 175 -4.32 -6.93 -24.21
N ASP A 176 -4.07 -6.68 -25.50
CA ASP A 176 -4.19 -5.33 -26.08
C ASP A 176 -5.58 -4.75 -25.81
N GLY A 177 -5.61 -3.49 -25.31
CA GLY A 177 -6.86 -2.80 -24.95
C GLY A 177 -7.31 -2.99 -23.50
N TYR A 178 -6.59 -3.81 -22.71
CA TYR A 178 -6.80 -3.98 -21.28
C TYR A 178 -5.63 -3.40 -20.48
N GLY A 179 -5.83 -3.26 -19.17
CA GLY A 179 -4.82 -2.79 -18.23
C GLY A 179 -4.92 -1.32 -17.91
N LEU A 180 -3.79 -0.68 -17.58
CA LEU A 180 -3.72 0.75 -17.30
C LEU A 180 -3.80 1.54 -18.61
N LEU A 181 -4.96 2.12 -18.89
CA LEU A 181 -5.21 2.83 -20.15
C LEU A 181 -4.63 4.24 -20.15
N SER A 182 -4.68 4.92 -19.01
CA SER A 182 -4.12 6.25 -18.79
C SER A 182 -3.92 6.51 -17.32
N PHE A 183 -3.08 7.47 -16.97
CA PHE A 183 -2.94 7.98 -15.61
C PHE A 183 -2.65 9.48 -15.65
N ASP A 184 -3.02 10.15 -14.56
CA ASP A 184 -2.67 11.53 -14.28
C ASP A 184 -2.13 11.60 -12.85
N LEU A 185 -0.93 12.11 -12.67
CA LEU A 185 -0.24 12.22 -11.38
C LEU A 185 0.01 13.71 -11.10
N GLY A 186 -0.44 14.18 -9.95
CA GLY A 186 -0.29 15.56 -9.54
C GLY A 186 0.01 15.68 -8.05
N SER A 187 0.55 16.82 -7.66
CA SER A 187 0.85 17.17 -6.26
C SER A 187 0.66 18.66 -6.02
N ASP A 188 0.15 19.01 -4.86
CA ASP A 188 0.13 20.38 -4.35
C ASP A 188 0.93 20.49 -3.06
N GLY A 189 2.20 20.87 -3.18
CA GLY A 189 3.10 21.03 -2.04
C GLY A 189 2.74 22.20 -1.10
N ALA A 190 1.88 23.14 -1.54
CA ALA A 190 1.44 24.23 -0.69
C ALA A 190 0.51 23.78 0.45
N GLY A 191 -0.12 22.61 0.31
CA GLY A 191 -0.97 21.98 1.32
C GLY A 191 -0.23 21.15 2.38
N GLY A 192 1.10 21.13 2.39
CA GLY A 192 1.88 20.25 3.26
C GLY A 192 1.60 20.37 4.76
N ASP A 193 1.31 21.58 5.24
CA ASP A 193 1.03 21.84 6.67
C ASP A 193 -0.39 21.41 7.11
N LEU A 194 -1.26 20.94 6.17
CA LEU A 194 -2.63 20.55 6.50
C LEU A 194 -2.72 19.16 7.13
N LEU A 195 -1.80 18.28 6.78
CA LEU A 195 -1.69 16.92 7.33
C LEU A 195 -0.26 16.44 7.17
N ASP A 196 0.45 16.26 8.29
CA ASP A 196 1.84 15.85 8.29
C ASP A 196 2.16 14.76 9.33
N ILE A 197 3.25 14.07 9.10
CA ILE A 197 3.90 13.19 10.07
C ILE A 197 5.34 13.67 10.18
N PRO A 198 5.69 14.37 11.28
CA PRO A 198 7.06 14.86 11.46
C PRO A 198 8.06 13.70 11.47
N ALA A 199 9.12 13.82 10.67
CA ALA A 199 10.20 12.84 10.60
C ALA A 199 11.39 13.32 11.43
N GLY A 200 11.67 12.62 12.55
CA GLY A 200 12.85 12.92 13.36
C GLY A 200 12.65 12.74 14.81
#